data_9f0fd560d887363b580d3d78ffdd0d2c
#
_entry.id   9f0fd560d887363b580d3d78ffdd0d2c
#
_cell.length_a   1.000
_cell.length_b   1.000
_cell.length_c   1.000
_cell.angle_alpha   90.00
_cell.angle_beta   90.00
_cell.angle_gamma   90.00
#
_symmetry.space_group_name_H-M   'P 1'
#
loop_
_entity.id
_entity.type
_entity.pdbx_description
1 polymer ?
#
loop_
_entity_poly.entity_id
_entity_poly.type
_entity_poly.pdbx_seq_one_letter_code
_entity_poly.pdbx_strand_id
1 'polypeptide(L)'
;MGRQSSLGPIDPQFSGIPAYNIKSEFLEAKADLSENPQNVAYWSMIFQKYPAAFLKSALDAIDLSDELLKNWLSTCMFDDSNIDYSETIEKIAKNLNEHNSSKNHGRHFDIEKCKNIGLKIIQLENDAGLQDAVLSLHHLYTITLGQTNTCKIIENQNGLAYVSLINN
;
A
#
# COMPACT_ATOMS: atom_id res chain seq x y z
N MET A 1 -10.20 8.61 -10.98
CA MET A 1 -10.91 7.69 -10.05
C MET A 1 -12.39 7.75 -10.35
N GLY A 2 -13.08 6.59 -10.36
CA GLY A 2 -14.54 6.52 -10.42
C GLY A 2 -15.17 6.82 -9.04
N ARG A 3 -16.45 7.18 -9.00
CA ARG A 3 -17.15 7.55 -7.74
C ARG A 3 -17.11 6.49 -6.66
N GLN A 4 -17.08 5.22 -7.05
CA GLN A 4 -17.02 4.09 -6.12
C GLN A 4 -15.62 3.53 -5.94
N SER A 5 -14.61 4.14 -6.58
CA SER A 5 -13.23 3.74 -6.42
C SER A 5 -12.68 4.21 -5.08
N SER A 6 -11.77 3.44 -4.53
CA SER A 6 -11.00 3.83 -3.35
C SER A 6 -9.52 3.54 -3.55
N LEU A 7 -8.67 4.35 -2.95
CA LEU A 7 -7.25 4.11 -2.81
C LEU A 7 -6.99 3.51 -1.44
N GLY A 8 -6.21 2.43 -1.38
CA GLY A 8 -5.75 1.85 -0.13
C GLY A 8 -4.55 2.59 0.46
N PRO A 9 -4.24 2.39 1.75
CA PRO A 9 -2.99 2.85 2.33
C PRO A 9 -1.80 2.06 1.77
N ILE A 10 -0.59 2.57 1.97
CA ILE A 10 0.63 1.83 1.68
C ILE A 10 0.91 0.90 2.85
N ASP A 11 0.92 -0.39 2.58
CA ASP A 11 1.04 -1.43 3.60
C ASP A 11 1.98 -2.54 3.14
N PRO A 12 3.31 -2.35 3.28
CA PRO A 12 4.26 -3.40 2.97
C PRO A 12 4.04 -4.62 3.89
N GLN A 13 3.97 -5.82 3.30
CA GLN A 13 3.67 -7.05 4.03
C GLN A 13 4.75 -8.11 3.86
N PHE A 14 5.01 -8.86 4.93
CA PHE A 14 5.85 -10.06 4.94
C PHE A 14 5.01 -11.28 5.30
N SER A 15 4.88 -12.22 4.37
CA SER A 15 4.06 -13.44 4.59
C SER A 15 2.65 -13.12 5.09
N GLY A 16 2.04 -12.04 4.59
CA GLY A 16 0.73 -11.57 5.02
C GLY A 16 0.70 -10.80 6.34
N ILE A 17 1.85 -10.55 6.97
CA ILE A 17 1.96 -9.73 8.18
C ILE A 17 2.40 -8.32 7.78
N PRO A 18 1.64 -7.28 8.14
CA PRO A 18 2.04 -5.90 7.89
C PRO A 18 3.34 -5.53 8.57
N ALA A 19 4.26 -4.92 7.82
CA ALA A 19 5.57 -4.51 8.36
C ALA A 19 5.46 -3.54 9.55
N TYR A 20 4.44 -2.69 9.55
CA TYR A 20 4.17 -1.80 10.66
C TYR A 20 3.71 -2.53 11.93
N ASN A 21 2.99 -3.66 11.83
CA ASN A 21 2.63 -4.48 12.98
C ASN A 21 3.88 -5.12 13.60
N ILE A 22 4.78 -5.62 12.74
CA ILE A 22 6.08 -6.14 13.20
C ILE A 22 6.85 -5.06 13.97
N LYS A 23 6.99 -3.87 13.38
CA LYS A 23 7.66 -2.72 14.02
C LYS A 23 7.01 -2.36 15.36
N SER A 24 5.68 -2.29 15.42
CA SER A 24 4.96 -1.91 16.65
C SER A 24 5.11 -2.94 17.75
N GLU A 25 5.07 -4.24 17.44
CA GLU A 25 5.27 -5.32 18.41
C GLU A 25 6.67 -5.27 19.06
N PHE A 26 7.71 -5.02 18.27
CA PHE A 26 9.06 -4.85 18.82
C PHE A 26 9.21 -3.57 19.67
N LEU A 27 8.51 -2.49 19.31
CA LEU A 27 8.50 -1.27 20.12
C LEU A 27 7.73 -1.46 21.43
N GLU A 28 6.61 -2.18 21.39
CA GLU A 28 5.82 -2.55 22.57
C GLU A 28 6.63 -3.42 23.53
N ALA A 29 7.32 -4.44 23.00
CA ALA A 29 8.21 -5.27 23.79
C ALA A 29 9.33 -4.47 24.46
N LYS A 30 9.95 -3.54 23.71
CA LYS A 30 11.00 -2.67 24.25
C LYS A 30 10.46 -1.80 25.38
N ALA A 31 9.28 -1.23 25.24
CA ALA A 31 8.64 -0.41 26.27
C ALA A 31 8.28 -1.24 27.50
N ASP A 32 7.62 -2.38 27.32
CA ASP A 32 7.24 -3.27 28.45
C ASP A 32 8.47 -3.77 29.21
N LEU A 33 9.52 -4.22 28.52
CA LEU A 33 10.75 -4.67 29.17
C LEU A 33 11.50 -3.56 29.92
N SER A 34 11.33 -2.31 29.52
CA SER A 34 11.89 -1.18 30.26
C SER A 34 11.19 -0.94 31.61
N GLU A 35 9.88 -1.20 31.66
CA GLU A 35 9.05 -1.03 32.87
C GLU A 35 8.98 -2.32 33.68
N ASN A 36 8.95 -3.47 33.00
CA ASN A 36 8.75 -4.79 33.57
C ASN A 36 9.82 -5.80 33.11
N PRO A 37 11.08 -5.71 33.60
CA PRO A 37 12.17 -6.59 33.15
C PRO A 37 11.89 -8.10 33.34
N GLN A 38 11.00 -8.46 34.29
CA GLN A 38 10.58 -9.83 34.54
C GLN A 38 9.85 -10.47 33.36
N ASN A 39 9.32 -9.67 32.41
CA ASN A 39 8.58 -10.15 31.25
C ASN A 39 9.51 -10.67 30.12
N VAL A 40 10.83 -10.69 30.34
CA VAL A 40 11.81 -11.16 29.35
C VAL A 40 11.51 -12.57 28.84
N ALA A 41 11.07 -13.47 29.69
CA ALA A 41 10.72 -14.85 29.31
C ALA A 41 9.51 -14.89 28.38
N TYR A 42 8.49 -14.06 28.65
CA TYR A 42 7.31 -13.93 27.80
C TYR A 42 7.65 -13.46 26.40
N TRP A 43 8.36 -12.33 26.28
CA TRP A 43 8.77 -11.78 24.99
C TRP A 43 9.73 -12.67 24.23
N SER A 44 10.63 -13.39 24.93
CA SER A 44 11.52 -14.37 24.31
C SER A 44 10.75 -15.50 23.62
N MET A 45 9.64 -15.98 24.20
CA MET A 45 8.79 -17.01 23.59
C MET A 45 8.12 -16.52 22.30
N ILE A 46 7.77 -15.22 22.21
CA ILE A 46 7.20 -14.61 21.02
C ILE A 46 8.28 -14.48 19.95
N PHE A 47 9.42 -13.87 20.28
CA PHE A 47 10.46 -13.55 19.31
C PHE A 47 11.22 -14.77 18.79
N GLN A 48 11.25 -15.89 19.51
CA GLN A 48 11.80 -17.15 19.00
C GLN A 48 11.04 -17.68 17.77
N LYS A 49 9.82 -17.23 17.52
CA LYS A 49 9.04 -17.60 16.33
C LYS A 49 9.39 -16.80 15.08
N TYR A 50 10.10 -15.69 15.25
CA TYR A 50 10.51 -14.87 14.12
C TYR A 50 11.86 -15.32 13.53
N PRO A 51 11.99 -15.34 12.20
CA PRO A 51 13.28 -15.60 11.58
C PRO A 51 14.28 -14.48 11.88
N ALA A 52 15.58 -14.80 11.79
CA ALA A 52 16.63 -13.81 11.92
C ALA A 52 16.43 -12.66 10.89
N ALA A 53 16.77 -11.44 11.27
CA ALA A 53 16.62 -10.22 10.46
C ALA A 53 15.17 -9.82 10.10
N PHE A 54 14.15 -10.48 10.66
CA PHE A 54 12.75 -10.21 10.32
C PHE A 54 12.35 -8.75 10.57
N LEU A 55 12.68 -8.21 11.75
CA LEU A 55 12.45 -6.79 12.07
C LEU A 55 13.20 -5.87 11.08
N LYS A 56 14.47 -6.17 10.80
CA LYS A 56 15.27 -5.35 9.87
C LYS A 56 14.63 -5.33 8.48
N SER A 57 14.22 -6.48 7.97
CA SER A 57 13.53 -6.57 6.68
C SER A 57 12.21 -5.80 6.66
N ALA A 58 11.46 -5.82 7.78
CA ALA A 58 10.22 -5.02 7.88
C ALA A 58 10.50 -3.52 7.85
N LEU A 59 11.54 -3.05 8.56
CA LEU A 59 11.94 -1.64 8.55
C LEU A 59 12.41 -1.21 7.15
N ASP A 60 13.25 -2.02 6.50
CA ASP A 60 13.74 -1.73 5.15
C ASP A 60 12.58 -1.65 4.12
N ALA A 61 11.56 -2.49 4.26
CA ALA A 61 10.39 -2.42 3.40
C ALA A 61 9.53 -1.17 3.63
N ILE A 62 9.40 -0.72 4.88
CA ILE A 62 8.74 0.55 5.21
C ILE A 62 9.49 1.71 4.57
N ASP A 63 10.81 1.77 4.76
CA ASP A 63 11.65 2.85 4.24
C ASP A 63 11.63 2.86 2.70
N LEU A 64 11.77 1.69 2.06
CA LEU A 64 11.71 1.56 0.61
C LEU A 64 10.34 1.99 0.05
N SER A 65 9.24 1.64 0.70
CA SER A 65 7.91 2.03 0.25
C SER A 65 7.68 3.54 0.30
N ASP A 66 8.21 4.21 1.33
CA ASP A 66 8.16 5.67 1.46
C ASP A 66 9.02 6.36 0.37
N GLU A 67 10.23 5.87 0.15
CA GLU A 67 11.15 6.37 -0.88
C GLU A 67 10.52 6.24 -2.28
N LEU A 68 10.00 5.07 -2.62
CA LEU A 68 9.36 4.82 -3.91
C LEU A 68 8.13 5.70 -4.12
N LEU A 69 7.29 5.87 -3.09
CA LEU A 69 6.13 6.76 -3.16
C LEU A 69 6.53 8.18 -3.47
N LYS A 70 7.48 8.73 -2.72
CA LYS A 70 7.95 10.12 -2.90
C LYS A 70 8.59 10.32 -4.27
N ASN A 71 9.39 9.35 -4.71
CA ASN A 71 9.99 9.39 -6.05
C ASN A 71 8.93 9.37 -7.15
N TRP A 72 7.93 8.48 -7.10
CA TRP A 72 6.88 8.42 -8.11
C TRP A 72 5.97 9.66 -8.09
N LEU A 73 5.66 10.20 -6.92
CA LEU A 73 4.90 11.45 -6.83
C LEU A 73 5.66 12.59 -7.48
N SER A 74 6.96 12.74 -7.23
CA SER A 74 7.77 13.82 -7.78
C SER A 74 8.03 13.69 -9.28
N THR A 75 8.20 12.46 -9.79
CA THR A 75 8.56 12.22 -11.20
C THR A 75 7.37 12.00 -12.12
N CYS A 76 6.17 11.73 -11.57
CA CYS A 76 4.97 11.44 -12.37
C CYS A 76 3.85 12.46 -12.13
N MET A 77 3.35 12.55 -10.88
CA MET A 77 2.18 13.41 -10.59
C MET A 77 2.55 14.88 -10.44
N PHE A 78 3.73 15.18 -9.93
CA PHE A 78 4.23 16.51 -9.61
C PHE A 78 5.57 16.79 -10.30
N ASP A 79 5.64 16.53 -11.62
CA ASP A 79 6.86 16.62 -12.45
C ASP A 79 7.17 18.03 -12.98
N ASP A 80 6.40 19.06 -12.60
CA ASP A 80 6.69 20.44 -12.99
C ASP A 80 7.86 21.00 -12.16
N SER A 81 9.01 21.12 -12.79
CA SER A 81 10.25 21.61 -12.16
C SER A 81 10.21 23.10 -11.74
N ASN A 82 9.20 23.85 -12.17
CA ASN A 82 9.04 25.27 -11.80
C ASN A 82 8.32 25.45 -10.46
N ILE A 83 7.75 24.38 -9.90
CA ILE A 83 6.96 24.40 -8.67
C ILE A 83 7.57 23.47 -7.65
N ASP A 84 7.80 23.96 -6.45
CA ASP A 84 8.20 23.09 -5.33
C ASP A 84 6.97 22.41 -4.72
N TYR A 85 6.89 21.09 -4.91
CA TYR A 85 5.83 20.25 -4.37
C TYR A 85 6.26 19.47 -3.12
N SER A 86 7.42 19.74 -2.54
CA SER A 86 7.99 18.97 -1.42
C SER A 86 7.02 18.82 -0.24
N GLU A 87 6.39 19.91 0.21
CA GLU A 87 5.40 19.85 1.30
C GLU A 87 4.17 19.01 0.94
N THR A 88 3.71 19.12 -0.31
CA THR A 88 2.54 18.36 -0.78
C THR A 88 2.85 16.87 -0.82
N ILE A 89 4.02 16.50 -1.34
CA ILE A 89 4.49 15.11 -1.40
C ILE A 89 4.64 14.53 0.00
N GLU A 90 5.27 15.25 0.93
CA GLU A 90 5.40 14.83 2.32
C GLU A 90 4.04 14.66 3.01
N LYS A 91 3.10 15.57 2.77
CA LYS A 91 1.73 15.47 3.29
C LYS A 91 1.03 14.21 2.76
N ILE A 92 1.13 13.93 1.46
CA ILE A 92 0.55 12.73 0.84
C ILE A 92 1.19 11.48 1.43
N ALA A 93 2.53 11.41 1.47
CA ALA A 93 3.27 10.27 1.99
C ALA A 93 2.89 9.99 3.45
N LYS A 94 2.85 11.01 4.29
CA LYS A 94 2.43 10.88 5.69
C LYS A 94 1.03 10.30 5.81
N ASN A 95 0.06 10.79 5.04
CA ASN A 95 -1.32 10.32 5.12
C ASN A 95 -1.50 8.88 4.61
N LEU A 96 -0.78 8.50 3.54
CA LEU A 96 -0.86 7.14 2.98
C LEU A 96 -0.10 6.12 3.84
N ASN A 97 0.97 6.54 4.54
CA ASN A 97 1.78 5.70 5.44
C ASN A 97 1.28 5.72 6.89
N GLU A 98 0.24 6.50 7.24
CA GLU A 98 -0.22 6.65 8.62
C GLU A 98 -1.03 5.43 9.07
N HIS A 99 -0.36 4.44 9.67
CA HIS A 99 -0.97 3.24 10.24
C HIS A 99 -1.53 3.43 11.66
N ASN A 100 -1.03 4.42 12.41
CA ASN A 100 -1.39 4.62 13.82
C ASN A 100 -2.83 5.12 14.03
N SER A 101 -3.43 5.81 13.06
CA SER A 101 -4.81 6.30 13.16
C SER A 101 -5.84 5.28 12.65
N SER A 102 -5.40 4.28 11.92
CA SER A 102 -6.25 3.22 11.39
C SER A 102 -5.79 1.87 11.94
N LYS A 103 -6.28 1.46 13.10
CA LYS A 103 -6.13 0.10 13.62
C LYS A 103 -6.72 -0.97 12.67
N ASN A 104 -6.98 -0.60 11.41
CA ASN A 104 -7.66 -1.43 10.44
C ASN A 104 -7.05 -1.22 9.05
N HIS A 105 -6.53 -2.28 8.43
CA HIS A 105 -6.07 -2.32 7.04
C HIS A 105 -7.15 -1.92 6.00
N GLY A 106 -8.39 -1.76 6.44
CA GLY A 106 -9.54 -1.35 5.63
C GLY A 106 -9.73 0.15 5.47
N ARG A 107 -8.72 1.01 5.78
CA ARG A 107 -8.85 2.45 5.56
C ARG A 107 -8.83 2.75 4.06
N HIS A 108 -9.98 3.11 3.53
CA HIS A 108 -10.11 3.52 2.13
C HIS A 108 -10.15 5.05 2.02
N PHE A 109 -9.40 5.56 1.04
CA PHE A 109 -9.44 6.96 0.64
C PHE A 109 -10.39 7.09 -0.55
N ASP A 110 -11.53 7.68 -0.33
CA ASP A 110 -12.44 8.11 -1.39
C ASP A 110 -11.88 9.32 -2.16
N ILE A 111 -12.56 9.76 -3.21
CA ILE A 111 -12.11 10.86 -4.05
C ILE A 111 -11.86 12.14 -3.23
N GLU A 112 -12.75 12.47 -2.30
CA GLU A 112 -12.65 13.70 -1.50
C GLU A 112 -11.45 13.64 -0.53
N LYS A 113 -11.24 12.51 0.12
CA LYS A 113 -10.05 12.32 0.96
C LYS A 113 -8.76 12.40 0.15
N CYS A 114 -8.73 11.77 -1.04
CA CYS A 114 -7.59 11.85 -1.95
C CYS A 114 -7.26 13.30 -2.34
N LYS A 115 -8.27 14.10 -2.70
CA LYS A 115 -8.09 15.53 -3.00
C LYS A 115 -7.61 16.30 -1.76
N ASN A 116 -8.18 16.05 -0.59
CA ASN A 116 -7.86 16.76 0.65
C ASN A 116 -6.41 16.53 1.11
N ILE A 117 -5.83 15.35 0.84
CA ILE A 117 -4.42 15.11 1.12
C ILE A 117 -3.50 15.71 0.05
N GLY A 118 -4.02 16.13 -1.10
CA GLY A 118 -3.28 16.83 -2.15
C GLY A 118 -3.06 16.04 -3.44
N LEU A 119 -3.65 14.84 -3.59
CA LEU A 119 -3.55 14.07 -4.83
C LEU A 119 -4.31 14.76 -5.97
N LYS A 120 -3.72 14.78 -7.16
CA LYS A 120 -4.37 15.28 -8.39
C LYS A 120 -5.33 14.19 -8.91
N ILE A 121 -6.62 14.36 -8.67
CA ILE A 121 -7.66 13.38 -9.03
C ILE A 121 -8.49 13.89 -10.20
N ILE A 122 -8.50 13.13 -11.29
CA ILE A 122 -9.44 13.27 -12.41
C ILE A 122 -10.57 12.28 -12.17
N GLN A 123 -11.82 12.76 -12.18
CA GLN A 123 -13.00 11.92 -12.04
C GLN A 123 -13.27 11.20 -13.36
N LEU A 124 -13.44 9.88 -13.30
CA LEU A 124 -13.64 9.04 -14.47
C LEU A 124 -14.93 9.40 -15.22
N GLU A 125 -15.97 9.82 -14.47
CA GLU A 125 -17.27 10.20 -14.99
C GLU A 125 -17.28 11.48 -15.82
N ASN A 126 -16.17 12.23 -15.82
CA ASN A 126 -16.04 13.44 -16.64
C ASN A 126 -15.81 13.12 -18.14
N ASP A 127 -15.43 11.88 -18.46
CA ASP A 127 -15.22 11.38 -19.81
C ASP A 127 -15.93 10.02 -19.97
N ALA A 128 -17.08 10.03 -20.62
CA ALA A 128 -17.91 8.84 -20.80
C ALA A 128 -17.23 7.76 -21.63
N GLY A 129 -16.40 8.11 -22.62
CA GLY A 129 -15.65 7.14 -23.43
C GLY A 129 -14.55 6.45 -22.64
N LEU A 130 -13.79 7.22 -21.85
CA LEU A 130 -12.78 6.67 -20.95
C LEU A 130 -13.43 5.82 -19.86
N GLN A 131 -14.55 6.27 -19.29
CA GLN A 131 -15.29 5.51 -18.28
C GLN A 131 -15.72 4.14 -18.82
N ASP A 132 -16.33 4.09 -20.00
CA ASP A 132 -16.77 2.84 -20.62
C ASP A 132 -15.60 1.89 -20.89
N ALA A 133 -14.50 2.39 -21.43
CA ALA A 133 -13.31 1.60 -21.68
C ALA A 133 -12.71 1.02 -20.38
N VAL A 134 -12.57 1.82 -19.32
CA VAL A 134 -12.03 1.39 -18.04
C VAL A 134 -12.93 0.36 -17.37
N LEU A 135 -14.27 0.58 -17.38
CA LEU A 135 -15.22 -0.35 -16.79
C LEU A 135 -15.27 -1.68 -17.57
N SER A 136 -15.22 -1.62 -18.91
CA SER A 136 -15.17 -2.81 -19.75
C SER A 136 -13.93 -3.65 -19.43
N LEU A 137 -12.77 -3.02 -19.36
CA LEU A 137 -11.52 -3.69 -19.00
C LEU A 137 -11.59 -4.29 -17.58
N HIS A 138 -12.11 -3.54 -16.61
CA HIS A 138 -12.29 -4.03 -15.23
C HIS A 138 -13.21 -5.26 -15.18
N HIS A 139 -14.32 -5.25 -15.90
CA HIS A 139 -15.24 -6.38 -15.96
C HIS A 139 -14.59 -7.61 -16.61
N LEU A 140 -13.84 -7.43 -17.70
CA LEU A 140 -13.11 -8.52 -18.35
C LEU A 140 -12.11 -9.18 -17.40
N TYR A 141 -11.31 -8.40 -16.65
CA TYR A 141 -10.41 -8.95 -15.64
C TYR A 141 -11.16 -9.67 -14.52
N THR A 142 -12.24 -9.08 -14.02
CA THR A 142 -13.04 -9.68 -12.94
C THR A 142 -13.63 -11.03 -13.37
N ILE A 143 -14.18 -11.11 -14.60
CA ILE A 143 -14.71 -12.35 -15.15
C ILE A 143 -13.59 -13.38 -15.34
N THR A 144 -12.46 -12.99 -15.94
CA THR A 144 -11.33 -13.90 -16.17
C THR A 144 -10.78 -14.48 -14.88
N LEU A 145 -10.52 -13.63 -13.88
CA LEU A 145 -10.01 -14.07 -12.57
C LEU A 145 -11.02 -14.90 -11.79
N GLY A 146 -12.33 -14.63 -11.95
CA GLY A 146 -13.38 -15.35 -11.25
C GLY A 146 -13.81 -16.68 -11.88
N GLN A 147 -13.56 -16.87 -13.19
CA GLN A 147 -14.02 -18.04 -13.94
C GLN A 147 -12.90 -18.97 -14.41
N THR A 148 -11.66 -18.66 -14.13
CA THR A 148 -10.48 -19.45 -14.51
C THR A 148 -9.56 -19.68 -13.32
N ASN A 149 -8.54 -20.53 -13.49
CA ASN A 149 -7.49 -20.71 -12.49
C ASN A 149 -6.44 -19.59 -12.50
N THR A 150 -6.72 -18.47 -13.18
CA THR A 150 -5.82 -17.33 -13.23
C THR A 150 -5.85 -16.56 -11.92
N CYS A 151 -4.69 -16.33 -11.31
CA CYS A 151 -4.56 -15.56 -10.08
C CYS A 151 -3.88 -14.19 -10.27
N LYS A 152 -3.21 -13.98 -11.41
CA LYS A 152 -2.55 -12.72 -11.72
C LYS A 152 -2.46 -12.51 -13.22
N ILE A 153 -2.79 -11.29 -13.66
CA ILE A 153 -2.62 -10.86 -15.06
C ILE A 153 -1.89 -9.51 -15.04
N ILE A 154 -0.83 -9.39 -15.83
CA ILE A 154 -0.17 -8.13 -16.12
C ILE A 154 -0.06 -8.05 -17.64
N GLU A 155 -0.70 -7.07 -18.24
CA GLU A 155 -0.64 -6.88 -19.69
C GLU A 155 -0.43 -5.41 -20.06
N ASN A 156 -0.01 -5.18 -21.29
CA ASN A 156 0.20 -3.85 -21.85
C ASN A 156 -0.57 -3.67 -23.16
N GLN A 157 -0.59 -2.42 -23.67
CA GLN A 157 -1.26 -2.03 -24.91
C GLN A 157 -0.71 -2.71 -26.19
N ASN A 158 0.43 -3.38 -26.10
CA ASN A 158 1.05 -4.07 -27.25
C ASN A 158 0.66 -5.56 -27.33
N GLY A 159 -0.28 -6.01 -26.49
CA GLY A 159 -0.74 -7.40 -26.46
C GLY A 159 0.23 -8.36 -25.76
N LEU A 160 1.22 -7.86 -25.03
CA LEU A 160 2.08 -8.70 -24.19
C LEU A 160 1.43 -8.89 -22.83
N ALA A 161 1.26 -10.15 -22.43
CA ALA A 161 0.67 -10.51 -21.15
C ALA A 161 1.55 -11.50 -20.39
N TYR A 162 1.66 -11.27 -19.06
CA TYR A 162 2.13 -12.24 -18.09
C TYR A 162 0.93 -12.74 -17.30
N VAL A 163 0.73 -14.05 -17.27
CA VAL A 163 -0.39 -14.70 -16.57
C VAL A 163 0.17 -15.72 -15.59
N SER A 164 -0.27 -15.65 -14.33
CA SER A 164 0.04 -16.66 -13.31
C SER A 164 -1.20 -17.49 -13.02
N LEU A 165 -1.03 -18.80 -12.92
CA LEU A 165 -2.11 -19.74 -12.65
C LEU A 165 -1.94 -20.37 -11.26
N ILE A 166 -3.06 -20.65 -10.60
CA ILE A 166 -3.07 -21.50 -9.40
C ILE A 166 -2.98 -22.95 -9.89
N ASN A 167 -1.89 -23.64 -9.51
CA ASN A 167 -1.79 -25.07 -9.69
C ASN A 167 -2.57 -25.74 -8.54
N ASN A 168 -3.63 -26.46 -8.89
CA ASN A 168 -4.37 -27.31 -7.96
C ASN A 168 -3.56 -28.55 -7.63
#